data_854a2bec7644acb44eaeb6b82d59af95
#
_entry.id   854a2bec7644acb44eaeb6b82d59af95
#
_cell.length_a   1.000
_cell.length_b   1.000
_cell.length_c   1.000
_cell.angle_alpha   90.00
_cell.angle_beta   90.00
_cell.angle_gamma   90.00
#
_symmetry.space_group_name_H-M   'P 1'
#
loop_
_entity.id
_entity.type
_entity.pdbx_description
1 polymer ?
#
loop_
_entity_poly.entity_id
_entity_poly.type
_entity_poly.pdbx_seq_one_letter_code
_entity_poly.pdbx_strand_id
1 'polypeptide(L)'
;MKERMLTGARPTGKLHLGHYVGALKNQVELQEKYETFYIVSDVHMLTTKSDKQYIDQMYQNTIDMIIDCIGIGMDPNKTTFYLQSNIPEQNNIFCLIQNLIDIKRVEDTPSLREMSKHSKDDTVSLGLVAYPVLKAADIIGIGATMVPVGKDNIDHILVTQEIIKHLIKNMVLIILCQILLHRLIIMLLE
;
A
#
# COMPACT_ATOMS: atom_id res chain seq x y z
N MET A 1 -2.37 1.82 23.06
CA MET A 1 -2.23 0.88 21.93
C MET A 1 -0.84 1.04 21.34
N LYS A 2 -0.19 -0.06 20.93
CA LYS A 2 1.07 0.07 20.17
C LYS A 2 0.80 0.78 18.83
N GLU A 3 1.77 1.54 18.34
CA GLU A 3 1.73 2.08 16.98
C GLU A 3 1.81 0.94 15.96
N ARG A 4 1.08 1.08 14.83
CA ARG A 4 1.03 0.06 13.79
C ARG A 4 2.11 0.27 12.75
N MET A 5 2.82 -0.80 12.45
CA MET A 5 3.79 -0.84 11.37
C MET A 5 3.28 -1.68 10.21
N LEU A 6 3.27 -1.12 9.01
CA LEU A 6 3.03 -1.85 7.77
C LEU A 6 4.34 -2.06 7.02
N THR A 7 4.61 -3.29 6.68
CA THR A 7 5.72 -3.69 5.81
C THR A 7 5.27 -4.83 4.90
N GLY A 8 6.09 -5.22 3.94
CA GLY A 8 5.75 -6.34 3.07
C GLY A 8 6.51 -6.33 1.76
N ALA A 9 6.21 -7.30 0.92
CA ALA A 9 6.83 -7.45 -0.38
C ALA A 9 5.86 -8.07 -1.40
N ARG A 10 6.20 -7.93 -2.69
CA ARG A 10 5.49 -8.56 -3.80
C ARG A 10 5.98 -10.00 -3.97
N PRO A 11 5.11 -11.00 -4.17
CA PRO A 11 5.49 -12.41 -4.33
C PRO A 11 6.02 -12.70 -5.74
N THR A 12 7.05 -11.97 -6.17
CA THR A 12 7.62 -12.04 -7.53
C THR A 12 8.65 -13.13 -7.74
N GLY A 13 9.01 -13.87 -6.69
CA GLY A 13 10.01 -14.94 -6.69
C GLY A 13 10.62 -15.15 -5.30
N LYS A 14 11.67 -15.96 -5.23
CA LYS A 14 12.36 -16.28 -3.98
C LYS A 14 13.05 -15.06 -3.39
N LEU A 15 13.04 -14.96 -2.06
CA LEU A 15 13.84 -14.00 -1.33
C LEU A 15 15.33 -14.31 -1.48
N HIS A 16 16.17 -13.31 -1.38
CA HIS A 16 17.63 -13.43 -1.44
C HIS A 16 18.28 -12.50 -0.41
N LEU A 17 19.60 -12.64 -0.24
CA LEU A 17 20.38 -11.88 0.74
C LEU A 17 20.17 -10.36 0.68
N GLY A 18 19.96 -9.82 -0.53
CA GLY A 18 19.66 -8.39 -0.70
C GLY A 18 18.36 -7.96 -0.03
N HIS A 19 17.30 -8.79 -0.08
CA HIS A 19 16.05 -8.52 0.65
C HIS A 19 16.27 -8.57 2.17
N TYR A 20 17.07 -9.54 2.63
CA TYR A 20 17.38 -9.67 4.05
C TYR A 20 18.11 -8.43 4.58
N VAL A 21 19.23 -8.05 3.96
CA VAL A 21 20.06 -6.92 4.42
C VAL A 21 19.34 -5.58 4.19
N GLY A 22 18.62 -5.44 3.08
CA GLY A 22 17.97 -4.19 2.68
C GLY A 22 16.71 -3.84 3.47
N ALA A 23 15.98 -4.85 3.96
CA ALA A 23 14.69 -4.63 4.59
C ALA A 23 14.38 -5.58 5.76
N LEU A 24 14.43 -6.90 5.55
CA LEU A 24 13.85 -7.87 6.46
C LEU A 24 14.53 -7.89 7.83
N LYS A 25 15.86 -7.75 7.90
CA LYS A 25 16.60 -7.66 9.16
C LYS A 25 16.03 -6.55 10.06
N ASN A 26 15.85 -5.36 9.52
CA ASN A 26 15.28 -4.23 10.25
C ASN A 26 13.83 -4.49 10.69
N GLN A 27 13.05 -5.17 9.86
CA GLN A 27 11.65 -5.51 10.16
C GLN A 27 11.55 -6.51 11.32
N VAL A 28 12.45 -7.50 11.39
CA VAL A 28 12.56 -8.44 12.52
C VAL A 28 12.83 -7.70 13.84
N GLU A 29 13.69 -6.69 13.83
CA GLU A 29 13.98 -5.88 15.02
C GLU A 29 12.79 -4.99 15.41
N LEU A 30 12.09 -4.42 14.43
CA LEU A 30 10.99 -3.48 14.66
C LEU A 30 9.70 -4.16 15.16
N GLN A 31 9.47 -5.46 14.88
CA GLN A 31 8.30 -6.19 15.38
C GLN A 31 8.19 -6.20 16.92
N GLU A 32 9.31 -5.99 17.64
CA GLU A 32 9.29 -5.91 19.10
C GLU A 32 8.64 -4.60 19.60
N LYS A 33 8.71 -3.55 18.80
CA LYS A 33 8.26 -2.20 19.18
C LYS A 33 6.85 -1.87 18.70
N TYR A 34 6.46 -2.41 17.53
CA TYR A 34 5.21 -2.07 16.84
C TYR A 34 4.24 -3.25 16.81
N GLU A 35 2.95 -2.95 16.62
CA GLU A 35 1.95 -3.92 16.14
C GLU A 35 2.19 -4.09 14.63
N THR A 36 2.82 -5.20 14.25
CA THR A 36 3.37 -5.37 12.89
C THR A 36 2.41 -6.10 11.98
N PHE A 37 2.19 -5.54 10.80
CA PHE A 37 1.45 -6.13 9.68
C PHE A 37 2.41 -6.34 8.52
N TYR A 38 2.50 -7.59 8.03
CA TYR A 38 3.25 -7.93 6.84
C TYR A 38 2.31 -8.26 5.70
N ILE A 39 2.23 -7.36 4.71
CA ILE A 39 1.42 -7.54 3.52
C ILE A 39 2.18 -8.32 2.46
N VAL A 40 1.63 -9.43 1.98
CA VAL A 40 2.05 -10.03 0.73
C VAL A 40 1.26 -9.36 -0.39
N SER A 41 1.94 -8.49 -1.13
CA SER A 41 1.32 -7.55 -2.07
C SER A 41 1.11 -8.19 -3.45
N ASP A 42 0.21 -9.16 -3.54
CA ASP A 42 -0.12 -9.90 -4.76
C ASP A 42 -0.83 -9.02 -5.80
N VAL A 43 -1.71 -8.11 -5.38
CA VAL A 43 -2.35 -7.13 -6.28
C VAL A 43 -1.30 -6.15 -6.83
N HIS A 44 -0.38 -5.65 -6.01
CA HIS A 44 0.74 -4.83 -6.46
C HIS A 44 1.66 -5.57 -7.44
N MET A 45 1.82 -6.89 -7.29
CA MET A 45 2.62 -7.69 -8.23
C MET A 45 2.08 -7.56 -9.65
N LEU A 46 0.76 -7.56 -9.83
CA LEU A 46 0.11 -7.49 -11.14
C LEU A 46 0.41 -6.20 -11.90
N THR A 47 0.81 -5.12 -11.23
CA THR A 47 1.16 -3.85 -11.90
C THR A 47 2.38 -3.98 -12.82
N THR A 48 3.25 -4.97 -12.58
CA THR A 48 4.48 -5.21 -13.35
C THR A 48 4.65 -6.67 -13.82
N LYS A 49 3.92 -7.61 -13.26
CA LYS A 49 4.02 -9.06 -13.48
C LYS A 49 2.63 -9.67 -13.64
N SER A 50 1.95 -9.31 -14.74
CA SER A 50 0.59 -9.76 -15.06
C SER A 50 0.53 -10.96 -16.02
N ASP A 51 1.68 -11.42 -16.54
CA ASP A 51 1.73 -12.59 -17.42
C ASP A 51 1.36 -13.86 -16.68
N LYS A 52 0.72 -14.81 -17.39
CA LYS A 52 0.24 -16.08 -16.85
C LYS A 52 1.30 -16.83 -16.02
N GLN A 53 2.54 -16.86 -16.49
CA GLN A 53 3.64 -17.55 -15.80
C GLN A 53 3.89 -17.03 -14.37
N TYR A 54 3.73 -15.72 -14.14
CA TYR A 54 3.88 -15.12 -12.80
C TYR A 54 2.67 -15.37 -11.93
N ILE A 55 1.48 -15.34 -12.51
CA ILE A 55 0.22 -15.63 -11.81
C ILE A 55 0.20 -17.09 -11.34
N ASP A 56 0.61 -18.04 -12.20
CA ASP A 56 0.66 -19.46 -11.86
C ASP A 56 1.63 -19.75 -10.69
N GLN A 57 2.70 -18.96 -10.56
CA GLN A 57 3.71 -19.12 -9.50
C GLN A 57 3.38 -18.31 -8.22
N MET A 58 2.43 -17.39 -8.27
CA MET A 58 2.16 -16.43 -7.20
C MET A 58 1.83 -17.11 -5.87
N TYR A 59 1.02 -18.18 -5.90
CA TYR A 59 0.66 -18.92 -4.71
C TYR A 59 1.91 -19.53 -4.03
N GLN A 60 2.74 -20.25 -4.80
CA GLN A 60 3.95 -20.88 -4.25
C GLN A 60 4.95 -19.82 -3.76
N ASN A 61 5.16 -18.74 -4.52
CA ASN A 61 6.02 -17.63 -4.10
C ASN A 61 5.55 -16.97 -2.81
N THR A 62 4.22 -16.89 -2.60
CA THR A 62 3.63 -16.37 -1.36
C THR A 62 3.98 -17.26 -0.17
N ILE A 63 3.80 -18.57 -0.31
CA ILE A 63 4.11 -19.53 0.76
C ILE A 63 5.61 -19.51 1.07
N ASP A 64 6.46 -19.59 0.06
CA ASP A 64 7.91 -19.57 0.22
C ASP A 64 8.37 -18.28 0.92
N MET A 65 7.82 -17.13 0.53
CA MET A 65 8.12 -15.84 1.16
C MET A 65 7.77 -15.80 2.65
N ILE A 66 6.60 -16.32 3.04
CA ILE A 66 6.19 -16.36 4.45
C ILE A 66 7.10 -17.32 5.23
N ILE A 67 7.44 -18.48 4.68
CA ILE A 67 8.37 -19.43 5.29
C ILE A 67 9.74 -18.76 5.50
N ASP A 68 10.26 -18.07 4.50
CA ASP A 68 11.54 -17.36 4.59
C ASP A 68 11.49 -16.27 5.66
N CYS A 69 10.40 -15.48 5.71
CA CYS A 69 10.21 -14.44 6.73
C CYS A 69 10.19 -15.02 8.15
N ILE A 70 9.51 -16.13 8.37
CA ILE A 70 9.49 -16.82 9.67
C ILE A 70 10.87 -17.41 9.97
N GLY A 71 11.52 -18.01 8.98
CA GLY A 71 12.86 -18.61 9.11
C GLY A 71 13.95 -17.62 9.52
N ILE A 72 13.84 -16.34 9.14
CA ILE A 72 14.78 -15.28 9.54
C ILE A 72 14.42 -14.58 10.86
N GLY A 73 13.31 -14.98 11.51
CA GLY A 73 12.94 -14.49 12.85
C GLY A 73 11.73 -13.57 12.93
N MET A 74 10.93 -13.46 11.88
CA MET A 74 9.61 -12.81 12.00
C MET A 74 8.67 -13.76 12.77
N ASP A 75 8.25 -13.36 13.95
CA ASP A 75 7.41 -14.14 14.84
C ASP A 75 5.92 -14.00 14.46
N PRO A 76 5.23 -15.08 14.06
CA PRO A 76 3.81 -15.00 13.69
C PRO A 76 2.88 -14.68 14.88
N ASN A 77 3.36 -14.71 16.12
CA ASN A 77 2.60 -14.22 17.29
C ASN A 77 2.72 -12.70 17.47
N LYS A 78 3.68 -12.04 16.79
CA LYS A 78 3.93 -10.60 16.87
C LYS A 78 3.60 -9.88 15.56
N THR A 79 3.72 -10.61 14.44
CA THR A 79 3.51 -10.10 13.09
C THR A 79 2.31 -10.77 12.46
N THR A 80 1.32 -9.98 12.07
CA THR A 80 0.18 -10.46 11.29
C THR A 80 0.55 -10.50 9.81
N PHE A 81 0.67 -11.71 9.25
CA PHE A 81 0.84 -11.90 7.80
C PHE A 81 -0.52 -11.93 7.11
N TYR A 82 -0.65 -11.20 6.02
CA TYR A 82 -1.88 -11.25 5.23
C TYR A 82 -1.62 -11.06 3.74
N LEU A 83 -2.50 -11.64 2.93
CA LEU A 83 -2.50 -11.48 1.48
C LEU A 83 -3.35 -10.26 1.12
N GLN A 84 -2.82 -9.35 0.31
CA GLN A 84 -3.50 -8.09 -0.05
C GLN A 84 -4.88 -8.34 -0.67
N SER A 85 -4.98 -9.31 -1.58
CA SER A 85 -6.25 -9.67 -2.23
C SER A 85 -7.33 -10.21 -1.27
N ASN A 86 -6.95 -10.67 -0.08
CA ASN A 86 -7.90 -11.15 0.94
C ASN A 86 -8.55 -10.02 1.75
N ILE A 87 -8.14 -8.77 1.54
CA ILE A 87 -8.70 -7.58 2.19
C ILE A 87 -9.31 -6.66 1.12
N PRO A 88 -10.50 -7.00 0.60
CA PRO A 88 -11.14 -6.24 -0.48
C PRO A 88 -11.44 -4.78 -0.09
N GLU A 89 -11.54 -4.47 1.20
CA GLU A 89 -11.72 -3.11 1.71
C GLU A 89 -10.57 -2.18 1.33
N GLN A 90 -9.34 -2.69 1.20
CA GLN A 90 -8.20 -1.90 0.72
C GLN A 90 -8.40 -1.45 -0.73
N ASN A 91 -8.98 -2.31 -1.58
CA ASN A 91 -9.33 -1.93 -2.95
C ASN A 91 -10.47 -0.89 -2.98
N ASN A 92 -11.44 -0.97 -2.06
CA ASN A 92 -12.48 0.04 -1.94
C ASN A 92 -11.89 1.39 -1.51
N ILE A 93 -10.97 1.40 -0.56
CA ILE A 93 -10.23 2.62 -0.16
C ILE A 93 -9.48 3.18 -1.36
N PHE A 94 -8.75 2.34 -2.12
CA PHE A 94 -8.05 2.75 -3.33
C PHE A 94 -8.98 3.46 -4.32
N CYS A 95 -10.15 2.87 -4.63
CA CYS A 95 -11.14 3.47 -5.52
C CYS A 95 -11.63 4.85 -5.04
N LEU A 96 -11.69 5.07 -3.74
CA LEU A 96 -12.10 6.36 -3.17
C LEU A 96 -10.97 7.40 -3.22
N ILE A 97 -9.77 7.02 -2.77
CA ILE A 97 -8.67 7.98 -2.58
C ILE A 97 -7.96 8.38 -3.88
N GLN A 98 -8.06 7.59 -4.95
CA GLN A 98 -7.50 7.96 -6.25
C GLN A 98 -8.10 9.26 -6.82
N ASN A 99 -9.29 9.67 -6.34
CA ASN A 99 -9.92 10.93 -6.71
C ASN A 99 -9.38 12.14 -5.93
N LEU A 100 -8.45 11.94 -5.00
CA LEU A 100 -7.90 12.96 -4.11
C LEU A 100 -6.50 13.42 -4.51
N ILE A 101 -5.97 12.91 -5.62
CA ILE A 101 -4.62 13.24 -6.08
C ILE A 101 -4.57 13.37 -7.61
N ASP A 102 -3.82 14.33 -8.08
CA ASP A 102 -3.64 14.56 -9.52
C ASP A 102 -2.69 13.52 -10.13
N ILE A 103 -3.01 13.06 -11.34
CA ILE A 103 -2.18 12.11 -12.09
C ILE A 103 -0.75 12.64 -12.28
N LYS A 104 -0.60 13.93 -12.59
CA LYS A 104 0.73 14.57 -12.75
C LYS A 104 1.59 14.42 -11.51
N ARG A 105 0.99 14.56 -10.31
CA ARG A 105 1.71 14.39 -9.05
C ARG A 105 2.22 12.96 -8.86
N VAL A 106 1.45 11.97 -9.31
CA VAL A 106 1.83 10.56 -9.25
C VAL A 106 2.92 10.24 -10.28
N GLU A 107 2.78 10.74 -11.52
CA GLU A 107 3.75 10.58 -12.61
C GLU A 107 5.11 11.21 -12.28
N ASP A 108 5.12 12.27 -11.47
CA ASP A 108 6.33 12.95 -11.03
C ASP A 108 7.15 12.17 -9.98
N THR A 109 6.64 11.03 -9.48
CA THR A 109 7.41 10.22 -8.54
C THR A 109 8.62 9.56 -9.22
N PRO A 110 9.84 9.67 -8.64
CA PRO A 110 11.06 9.11 -9.21
C PRO A 110 10.96 7.60 -9.48
N SER A 111 10.33 6.86 -8.58
CA SER A 111 10.14 5.43 -8.71
C SER A 111 9.28 5.05 -9.92
N LEU A 112 8.20 5.79 -10.22
CA LEU A 112 7.38 5.54 -11.40
C LEU A 112 8.15 5.88 -12.68
N ARG A 113 8.90 6.98 -12.69
CA ARG A 113 9.75 7.37 -13.82
C ARG A 113 10.83 6.32 -14.11
N GLU A 114 11.40 5.70 -13.08
CA GLU A 114 12.38 4.63 -13.26
C GLU A 114 11.73 3.35 -13.79
N MET A 115 10.60 2.95 -13.22
CA MET A 115 9.87 1.75 -13.64
C MET A 115 9.33 1.86 -15.06
N SER A 116 8.90 3.04 -15.49
CA SER A 116 8.42 3.27 -16.85
C SER A 116 9.52 3.10 -17.91
N LYS A 117 10.78 3.41 -17.60
CA LYS A 117 11.93 3.20 -18.50
C LYS A 117 12.23 1.73 -18.80
N HIS A 118 11.76 0.83 -17.95
CA HIS A 118 11.95 -0.63 -18.08
C HIS A 118 10.73 -1.34 -18.67
N SER A 119 9.70 -0.59 -19.07
CA SER A 119 8.52 -1.19 -19.68
C SER A 119 8.83 -1.59 -21.14
N LYS A 120 8.39 -2.80 -21.51
CA LYS A 120 8.44 -3.24 -22.91
C LYS A 120 7.48 -2.36 -23.73
N ASP A 121 7.91 -1.95 -24.90
CA ASP A 121 7.11 -1.19 -25.88
C ASP A 121 6.73 0.26 -25.51
N ASP A 122 7.50 0.93 -24.64
CA ASP A 122 7.24 2.31 -24.16
C ASP A 122 5.81 2.54 -23.65
N THR A 123 5.10 1.46 -23.28
CA THR A 123 3.74 1.54 -22.73
C THR A 123 3.73 1.33 -21.24
N VAL A 124 2.99 2.15 -20.51
CA VAL A 124 2.82 2.07 -19.06
C VAL A 124 1.37 1.71 -18.77
N SER A 125 1.14 0.63 -18.03
CA SER A 125 -0.21 0.25 -17.64
C SER A 125 -0.81 1.24 -16.64
N LEU A 126 -2.12 1.43 -16.68
CA LEU A 126 -2.83 2.24 -15.70
C LEU A 126 -2.54 1.77 -14.26
N GLY A 127 -2.46 0.46 -14.05
CA GLY A 127 -2.10 -0.11 -12.74
C GLY A 127 -0.71 0.32 -12.26
N LEU A 128 0.26 0.42 -13.20
CA LEU A 128 1.60 0.90 -12.86
C LEU A 128 1.61 2.39 -12.52
N VAL A 129 0.81 3.21 -13.19
CA VAL A 129 0.66 4.63 -12.82
C VAL A 129 -0.01 4.78 -11.46
N ALA A 130 -1.04 4.00 -11.20
CA ALA A 130 -1.86 4.10 -9.98
C ALA A 130 -1.24 3.42 -8.74
N TYR A 131 -0.14 2.65 -8.87
CA TYR A 131 0.37 1.85 -7.76
C TYR A 131 0.80 2.66 -6.51
N PRO A 132 1.28 3.93 -6.58
CA PRO A 132 1.56 4.69 -5.37
C PRO A 132 0.29 5.01 -4.57
N VAL A 133 -0.84 5.17 -5.26
CA VAL A 133 -2.15 5.37 -4.63
C VAL A 133 -2.67 4.07 -4.00
N LEU A 134 -2.45 2.93 -4.66
CA LEU A 134 -2.76 1.62 -4.10
C LEU A 134 -1.94 1.36 -2.81
N LYS A 135 -0.66 1.74 -2.78
CA LYS A 135 0.17 1.68 -1.58
C LYS A 135 -0.36 2.59 -0.46
N ALA A 136 -0.86 3.77 -0.81
CA ALA A 136 -1.52 4.64 0.16
C ALA A 136 -2.79 3.98 0.75
N ALA A 137 -3.55 3.25 -0.06
CA ALA A 137 -4.72 2.51 0.41
C ALA A 137 -4.34 1.40 1.42
N ASP A 138 -3.24 0.68 1.18
CA ASP A 138 -2.75 -0.32 2.13
C ASP A 138 -2.36 0.30 3.48
N ILE A 139 -1.66 1.44 3.45
CA ILE A 139 -1.23 2.17 4.65
C ILE A 139 -2.44 2.69 5.44
N ILE A 140 -3.37 3.33 4.75
CA ILE A 140 -4.59 3.91 5.34
C ILE A 140 -5.50 2.79 5.88
N GLY A 141 -5.67 1.69 5.14
CA GLY A 141 -6.55 0.59 5.49
C GLY A 141 -6.16 -0.11 6.79
N ILE A 142 -4.86 -0.24 7.05
CA ILE A 142 -4.34 -0.78 8.32
C ILE A 142 -4.26 0.30 9.41
N GLY A 143 -4.31 1.58 9.06
CA GLY A 143 -4.06 2.69 9.97
C GLY A 143 -2.61 2.69 10.45
N ALA A 144 -1.66 2.39 9.57
CA ALA A 144 -0.25 2.35 9.91
C ALA A 144 0.31 3.75 10.15
N THR A 145 1.09 3.89 11.22
CA THR A 145 1.82 5.12 11.57
C THR A 145 3.32 4.99 11.28
N MET A 146 3.80 3.76 11.09
CA MET A 146 5.17 3.43 10.73
C MET A 146 5.21 2.59 9.45
N VAL A 147 6.01 3.02 8.49
CA VAL A 147 6.26 2.27 7.25
C VAL A 147 7.76 2.34 6.95
N PRO A 148 8.54 1.30 7.24
CA PRO A 148 9.96 1.27 6.95
C PRO A 148 10.17 1.15 5.43
N VAL A 149 10.76 2.17 4.83
CA VAL A 149 11.01 2.24 3.38
C VAL A 149 12.45 2.61 3.07
N GLY A 150 12.96 2.13 1.95
CA GLY A 150 14.20 2.63 1.37
C GLY A 150 14.04 4.06 0.83
N LYS A 151 15.16 4.72 0.53
CA LYS A 151 15.18 6.09 -0.02
C LYS A 151 14.37 6.23 -1.31
N ASP A 152 14.35 5.19 -2.12
CA ASP A 152 13.62 5.05 -3.38
C ASP A 152 12.08 5.06 -3.22
N ASN A 153 11.59 4.77 -2.03
CA ASN A 153 10.16 4.67 -1.71
C ASN A 153 9.63 5.83 -0.83
N ILE A 154 10.45 6.83 -0.52
CA ILE A 154 10.04 7.99 0.30
C ILE A 154 8.90 8.76 -0.37
N ASP A 155 8.95 8.92 -1.69
CA ASP A 155 7.91 9.63 -2.45
C ASP A 155 6.53 9.01 -2.32
N HIS A 156 6.43 7.69 -2.15
CA HIS A 156 5.15 7.03 -1.90
C HIS A 156 4.55 7.42 -0.54
N ILE A 157 5.40 7.61 0.46
CA ILE A 157 4.97 8.11 1.77
C ILE A 157 4.49 9.55 1.67
N LEU A 158 5.18 10.39 0.90
CA LEU A 158 4.75 11.76 0.64
C LEU A 158 3.40 11.81 -0.08
N VAL A 159 3.21 10.99 -1.13
CA VAL A 159 1.91 10.83 -1.81
C VAL A 159 0.82 10.41 -0.82
N THR A 160 1.12 9.44 0.04
CA THR A 160 0.18 9.00 1.08
C THR A 160 -0.21 10.14 2.03
N GLN A 161 0.76 10.92 2.48
CA GLN A 161 0.52 12.07 3.35
C GLN A 161 -0.33 13.17 2.68
N GLU A 162 -0.11 13.42 1.39
CA GLU A 162 -0.92 14.37 0.61
C GLU A 162 -2.38 13.88 0.50
N ILE A 163 -2.57 12.60 0.19
CA ILE A 163 -3.90 11.98 0.14
C ILE A 163 -4.61 12.08 1.50
N ILE A 164 -3.92 11.77 2.59
CA ILE A 164 -4.49 11.88 3.95
C ILE A 164 -4.92 13.32 4.26
N LYS A 165 -4.11 14.32 3.90
CA LYS A 165 -4.48 15.74 4.09
C LYS A 165 -5.76 16.10 3.33
N HIS A 166 -5.86 15.66 2.07
CA HIS A 166 -7.06 15.89 1.25
C HIS A 166 -8.27 15.13 1.80
N LEU A 167 -8.08 13.88 2.23
CA LEU A 167 -9.13 13.07 2.84
C LEU A 167 -9.70 13.76 4.09
N ILE A 168 -8.85 14.20 5.01
CA ILE A 168 -9.27 14.92 6.22
C ILE A 168 -10.02 16.21 5.87
N LYS A 169 -9.48 17.01 4.95
CA LYS A 169 -10.12 18.25 4.49
C LYS A 169 -11.51 18.00 3.90
N ASN A 170 -11.64 16.98 3.05
CA ASN A 170 -12.89 16.63 2.39
C ASN A 170 -13.90 16.01 3.36
N MET A 171 -13.46 15.19 4.32
CA MET A 171 -14.34 14.65 5.37
C MET A 171 -14.96 15.75 6.22
N VAL A 172 -14.19 16.75 6.61
CA VAL A 172 -14.72 17.93 7.34
C VAL A 172 -15.75 18.66 6.48
N LEU A 173 -15.49 18.83 5.19
CA LEU A 173 -16.42 19.47 4.25
C LEU A 173 -17.73 18.66 4.09
N ILE A 174 -17.64 17.33 4.00
CA ILE A 174 -18.80 16.43 3.89
C ILE A 174 -19.67 16.55 5.15
N ILE A 175 -19.07 16.53 6.33
CA ILE A 175 -19.78 16.67 7.60
C ILE A 175 -20.49 18.03 7.66
N LEU A 176 -19.79 19.10 7.29
CA LEU A 176 -20.40 20.46 7.25
C LEU A 176 -21.55 20.54 6.22
N CYS A 177 -21.38 19.95 5.03
CA CYS A 177 -22.45 19.90 4.03
C CYS A 177 -23.67 19.11 4.51
N GLN A 178 -23.47 18.00 5.21
CA GLN A 178 -24.57 17.20 5.77
C GLN A 178 -25.33 17.98 6.85
N ILE A 179 -24.63 18.70 7.72
CA ILE A 179 -25.25 19.55 8.73
C ILE A 179 -26.06 20.70 8.08
N LEU A 180 -25.50 21.33 7.05
CA LEU A 180 -26.18 22.41 6.33
C LEU A 180 -27.40 21.91 5.57
N LEU A 181 -27.29 20.76 4.88
CA LEU A 181 -28.41 20.11 4.18
C LEU A 181 -29.54 19.73 5.15
N HIS A 182 -29.19 19.16 6.31
CA HIS A 182 -30.16 18.81 7.33
C HIS A 182 -30.92 20.05 7.85
N ARG A 183 -30.21 21.15 8.09
CA ARG A 183 -30.85 22.42 8.47
C ARG A 183 -31.75 23.00 7.37
N LEU A 184 -31.30 22.89 6.09
CA LEU A 184 -32.09 23.38 4.95
C LEU A 184 -33.40 22.58 4.76
N ILE A 185 -33.33 21.27 4.95
CA ILE A 185 -34.53 20.40 4.87
C ILE A 185 -35.52 20.72 5.99
N ILE A 186 -35.05 20.99 7.21
CA ILE A 186 -35.92 21.40 8.32
C ILE A 186 -36.60 22.73 8.01
N MET A 187 -35.88 23.70 7.45
CA MET A 187 -36.46 24.99 7.06
C MET A 187 -37.50 24.91 5.92
N LEU A 188 -37.45 23.88 5.09
CA LEU A 188 -38.41 23.64 4.00
C LEU A 188 -39.64 22.86 4.45
N LEU A 189 -39.62 22.28 5.64
CA LEU A 189 -40.74 21.49 6.22
C LEU A 189 -41.52 22.27 7.30
N GLU A 190 -41.06 23.47 7.70
CA GLU A 190 -41.76 24.45 8.53
C GLU A 190 -42.50 25.49 7.62
#